data_9b41bf6495feb03f309f68ddd8bf7ad6
#
_entry.id   9b41bf6495feb03f309f68ddd8bf7ad6
#
_cell.length_a   1.000
_cell.length_b   1.000
_cell.length_c   1.000
_cell.angle_alpha   90.00
_cell.angle_beta   90.00
_cell.angle_gamma   90.00
#
_symmetry.space_group_name_H-M   'P 1'
#
loop_
_entity.id
_entity.type
_entity.pdbx_description
1 polymer ?
#
loop_
_entity_poly.entity_id
_entity_poly.type
_entity_poly.pdbx_seq_one_letter_code
_entity_poly.pdbx_strand_id
1 'polypeptide(L)'
;MAMDTGLGYWLTRRAALTPHRSALVFEGERWDYAEFNRRANRLAHALRALGVSHGDRVAYLDLNHPDFFLTLFAAAKLGAIFVPLNFRLTAPELAFIIGDAGVHTLVHAEAFATAVDEIRDRIPCRELVCRSPRAGVRALDDLLRDQRDDDLDNQVATDEVAVIMYTSGTTGQPKGAMLTHGNLLWNNINATLAFDNSVDDTTLVCAPLFHIGGLNVTPLTAFMKGAEVVLMRSFDPGGVLELIARHQVTTMFGVPAMFLFMSQHPGFAAADLSSIRVLICGGAPVPEALIRLYGARGLTFAQGYGLTETAPFVTLVPAGEALEKVGSAGLPAFFTDVMLVDDAGQEVATGERGEVVVRGPNVMKGYWNRPEATADAIRNGWFHTGDVATRDADGYYYIVDRKKDMIISGGENVYPAEVEDCLYQHPDVAEAAVIGMPDERWGETVLAIVVLKPAAEPAERDLLDFTQGRLARYKQPHRVVFTEALPRNPAGKVLKYQLRERFAPPAAVEQEAPPVTA
;
A
#
# COMPACT_ATOMS: atom_id res chain seq x y z
N MET A 1 31.40 -20.50 -3.99
CA MET A 1 30.87 -19.11 -3.89
C MET A 1 29.42 -19.22 -3.50
N ALA A 2 28.96 -18.43 -2.53
CA ALA A 2 27.52 -18.31 -2.25
C ALA A 2 26.86 -17.73 -3.50
N MET A 3 25.64 -18.16 -3.82
CA MET A 3 24.89 -17.63 -4.96
C MET A 3 24.25 -16.31 -4.53
N ASP A 4 24.38 -15.26 -5.35
CA ASP A 4 23.57 -14.06 -5.16
C ASP A 4 22.09 -14.44 -5.33
N THR A 5 21.27 -14.10 -4.37
CA THR A 5 19.83 -14.38 -4.34
C THR A 5 19.00 -13.12 -4.08
N GLY A 6 19.67 -11.97 -4.06
CA GLY A 6 19.03 -10.67 -3.88
C GLY A 6 18.15 -10.25 -5.06
N LEU A 7 17.33 -9.24 -4.84
CA LEU A 7 16.43 -8.65 -5.85
C LEU A 7 17.20 -8.21 -7.11
N GLY A 8 18.42 -7.66 -6.96
CA GLY A 8 19.24 -7.22 -8.09
C GLY A 8 19.59 -8.35 -9.05
N TYR A 9 19.77 -9.57 -8.55
CA TYR A 9 20.05 -10.76 -9.34
C TYR A 9 18.88 -11.18 -10.26
N TRP A 10 17.64 -10.85 -9.92
CA TRP A 10 16.49 -11.22 -10.77
C TRP A 10 16.62 -10.59 -12.15
N LEU A 11 17.00 -9.30 -12.20
CA LEU A 11 17.15 -8.61 -13.48
C LEU A 11 18.35 -9.15 -14.29
N THR A 12 19.51 -9.36 -13.65
CA THR A 12 20.68 -10.03 -14.26
C THR A 12 20.30 -11.41 -14.82
N ARG A 13 19.56 -12.20 -14.03
CA ARG A 13 19.15 -13.53 -14.46
C ARG A 13 18.16 -13.50 -15.62
N ARG A 14 17.24 -12.55 -15.64
CA ARG A 14 16.29 -12.36 -16.75
C ARG A 14 16.99 -11.90 -18.01
N ALA A 15 17.92 -10.95 -17.91
CA ALA A 15 18.75 -10.54 -19.05
C ALA A 15 19.53 -11.70 -19.66
N ALA A 16 19.98 -12.66 -18.84
CA ALA A 16 20.65 -13.87 -19.33
C ALA A 16 19.69 -14.91 -19.94
N LEU A 17 18.50 -15.11 -19.36
CA LEU A 17 17.56 -16.15 -19.79
C LEU A 17 16.63 -15.71 -20.92
N THR A 18 16.18 -14.45 -20.89
CA THR A 18 15.17 -13.91 -21.80
C THR A 18 15.52 -12.48 -22.24
N PRO A 19 16.74 -12.24 -22.81
CA PRO A 19 17.28 -10.89 -23.07
C PRO A 19 16.37 -10.03 -23.94
N HIS A 20 15.73 -10.61 -24.94
CA HIS A 20 14.94 -9.89 -25.95
C HIS A 20 13.45 -9.81 -25.65
N ARG A 21 12.99 -10.37 -24.52
CA ARG A 21 11.60 -10.17 -24.11
C ARG A 21 11.42 -8.74 -23.62
N SER A 22 10.27 -8.14 -23.97
CA SER A 22 9.89 -6.84 -23.43
C SER A 22 9.75 -6.90 -21.92
N ALA A 23 10.43 -6.00 -21.22
CA ALA A 23 10.42 -5.89 -19.77
C ALA A 23 9.56 -4.71 -19.30
N LEU A 24 9.72 -3.54 -19.93
CA LEU A 24 9.08 -2.31 -19.48
C LEU A 24 8.67 -1.44 -20.67
N VAL A 25 7.43 -0.95 -20.62
CA VAL A 25 6.89 0.03 -21.56
C VAL A 25 6.46 1.27 -20.79
N PHE A 26 6.89 2.45 -21.23
CA PHE A 26 6.55 3.73 -20.63
C PHE A 26 6.52 4.83 -21.69
N GLU A 27 5.39 5.53 -21.81
CA GLU A 27 5.21 6.69 -22.71
C GLU A 27 5.70 6.45 -24.15
N GLY A 28 5.51 5.23 -24.67
CA GLY A 28 5.92 4.83 -26.02
C GLY A 28 7.34 4.25 -26.13
N GLU A 29 8.18 4.41 -25.12
CA GLU A 29 9.46 3.71 -25.05
C GLU A 29 9.25 2.27 -24.58
N ARG A 30 10.07 1.35 -25.13
CA ARG A 30 10.06 -0.07 -24.77
C ARG A 30 11.48 -0.53 -24.50
N TRP A 31 11.71 -1.13 -23.35
CA TRP A 31 12.97 -1.78 -22.99
C TRP A 31 12.79 -3.29 -22.91
N ASP A 32 13.72 -4.02 -23.52
CA ASP A 32 13.85 -5.45 -23.25
C ASP A 32 14.63 -5.70 -21.95
N TYR A 33 14.66 -6.95 -21.48
CA TYR A 33 15.36 -7.29 -20.24
C TYR A 33 16.87 -7.03 -20.31
N ALA A 34 17.49 -7.18 -21.50
CA ALA A 34 18.91 -6.89 -21.67
C ALA A 34 19.19 -5.39 -21.50
N GLU A 35 18.38 -4.52 -22.14
CA GLU A 35 18.54 -3.07 -22.00
C GLU A 35 18.21 -2.62 -20.58
N PHE A 36 17.15 -3.15 -19.97
CA PHE A 36 16.79 -2.81 -18.59
C PHE A 36 17.93 -3.16 -17.63
N ASN A 37 18.55 -4.35 -17.77
CA ASN A 37 19.69 -4.75 -16.96
C ASN A 37 20.90 -3.83 -17.16
N ARG A 38 21.25 -3.50 -18.42
CA ARG A 38 22.37 -2.57 -18.72
C ARG A 38 22.15 -1.19 -18.08
N ARG A 39 20.94 -0.64 -18.18
CA ARG A 39 20.61 0.65 -17.55
C ARG A 39 20.71 0.59 -16.02
N ALA A 40 20.20 -0.47 -15.40
CA ALA A 40 20.33 -0.69 -13.96
C ALA A 40 21.79 -0.84 -13.53
N ASN A 41 22.63 -1.53 -14.32
CA ASN A 41 24.06 -1.66 -14.08
C ASN A 41 24.76 -0.31 -14.15
N ARG A 42 24.50 0.51 -15.20
CA ARG A 42 25.07 1.86 -15.29
C ARG A 42 24.75 2.70 -14.06
N LEU A 43 23.49 2.67 -13.61
CA LEU A 43 23.11 3.39 -12.41
C LEU A 43 23.78 2.83 -11.14
N ALA A 44 23.93 1.51 -11.03
CA ALA A 44 24.64 0.91 -9.90
C ALA A 44 26.13 1.32 -9.88
N HIS A 45 26.80 1.32 -11.03
CA HIS A 45 28.19 1.82 -11.14
C HIS A 45 28.28 3.32 -10.81
N ALA A 46 27.31 4.13 -11.26
CA ALA A 46 27.23 5.55 -10.94
C ALA A 46 27.06 5.80 -9.43
N LEU A 47 26.12 5.10 -8.81
CA LEU A 47 25.88 5.20 -7.34
C LEU A 47 27.12 4.80 -6.55
N ARG A 48 27.81 3.71 -6.96
CA ARG A 48 29.07 3.30 -6.37
C ARG A 48 30.16 4.36 -6.51
N ALA A 49 30.25 5.02 -7.68
CA ALA A 49 31.20 6.13 -7.88
C ALA A 49 30.85 7.36 -7.03
N LEU A 50 29.59 7.56 -6.64
CA LEU A 50 29.16 8.56 -5.67
C LEU A 50 29.42 8.16 -4.21
N GLY A 51 30.00 6.97 -3.96
CA GLY A 51 30.34 6.46 -2.65
C GLY A 51 29.24 5.64 -1.97
N VAL A 52 28.17 5.29 -2.67
CA VAL A 52 27.15 4.36 -2.16
C VAL A 52 27.78 2.98 -1.99
N SER A 53 27.67 2.43 -0.80
CA SER A 53 28.20 1.15 -0.38
C SER A 53 27.08 0.23 0.11
N HIS A 54 27.41 -1.01 0.36
CA HIS A 54 26.52 -2.00 0.97
C HIS A 54 25.90 -1.46 2.28
N GLY A 55 24.58 -1.59 2.41
CA GLY A 55 23.82 -1.11 3.57
C GLY A 55 23.52 0.40 3.57
N ASP A 56 24.05 1.19 2.64
CA ASP A 56 23.65 2.58 2.47
C ASP A 56 22.22 2.72 1.92
N ARG A 57 21.58 3.85 2.18
CA ARG A 57 20.20 4.11 1.74
C ARG A 57 20.20 5.04 0.55
N VAL A 58 19.48 4.59 -0.50
CA VAL A 58 19.23 5.36 -1.73
C VAL A 58 17.75 5.65 -1.80
N ALA A 59 17.37 6.92 -1.71
CA ALA A 59 15.97 7.33 -1.79
C ALA A 59 15.58 7.78 -3.21
N TYR A 60 14.29 7.63 -3.51
CA TYR A 60 13.70 8.06 -4.78
C TYR A 60 12.43 8.87 -4.55
N LEU A 61 12.32 10.05 -5.20
CA LEU A 61 11.20 10.98 -5.07
C LEU A 61 10.70 11.42 -6.44
N ASP A 62 9.64 10.79 -6.93
CA ASP A 62 8.93 11.15 -8.16
C ASP A 62 7.57 10.44 -8.23
N LEU A 63 6.79 10.76 -9.27
CA LEU A 63 5.71 9.95 -9.78
C LEU A 63 6.24 8.59 -10.29
N ASN A 64 5.35 7.69 -10.72
CA ASN A 64 5.80 6.47 -11.37
C ASN A 64 6.63 6.79 -12.62
N HIS A 65 7.84 6.28 -12.66
CA HIS A 65 8.78 6.46 -13.77
C HIS A 65 9.71 5.23 -13.85
N PRO A 66 10.25 4.88 -15.03
CA PRO A 66 11.25 3.81 -15.15
C PRO A 66 12.44 3.95 -14.20
N ASP A 67 12.88 5.17 -13.89
CA ASP A 67 13.99 5.44 -12.96
C ASP A 67 13.71 4.94 -11.53
N PHE A 68 12.46 4.80 -11.13
CA PHE A 68 12.11 4.16 -9.87
C PHE A 68 12.65 2.72 -9.82
N PHE A 69 12.34 1.94 -10.86
CA PHE A 69 12.82 0.56 -10.95
C PHE A 69 14.32 0.50 -11.18
N LEU A 70 14.89 1.42 -11.99
CA LEU A 70 16.33 1.50 -12.16
C LEU A 70 17.04 1.75 -10.82
N THR A 71 16.53 2.68 -10.01
CA THR A 71 17.12 3.01 -8.70
C THR A 71 16.97 1.85 -7.71
N LEU A 72 15.80 1.19 -7.69
CA LEU A 72 15.56 0.01 -6.87
C LEU A 72 16.53 -1.13 -7.21
N PHE A 73 16.64 -1.50 -8.50
CA PHE A 73 17.51 -2.59 -8.93
C PHE A 73 18.99 -2.23 -8.80
N ALA A 74 19.37 -0.98 -9.07
CA ALA A 74 20.75 -0.51 -8.87
C ALA A 74 21.16 -0.55 -7.39
N ALA A 75 20.31 -0.08 -6.48
CA ALA A 75 20.54 -0.20 -5.04
C ALA A 75 20.65 -1.68 -4.64
N ALA A 76 19.72 -2.52 -5.09
CA ALA A 76 19.72 -3.96 -4.79
C ALA A 76 20.98 -4.67 -5.29
N LYS A 77 21.52 -4.31 -6.48
CA LYS A 77 22.78 -4.85 -7.00
C LYS A 77 23.99 -4.44 -6.17
N LEU A 78 23.93 -3.32 -5.47
CA LEU A 78 24.98 -2.84 -4.55
C LEU A 78 24.85 -3.42 -3.14
N GLY A 79 23.76 -4.11 -2.82
CA GLY A 79 23.39 -4.42 -1.42
C GLY A 79 23.04 -3.16 -0.62
N ALA A 80 22.72 -2.07 -1.30
CA ALA A 80 22.19 -0.85 -0.70
C ALA A 80 20.66 -0.96 -0.54
N ILE A 81 20.12 -0.18 0.36
CA ILE A 81 18.71 -0.21 0.74
C ILE A 81 17.94 0.88 0.00
N PHE A 82 16.91 0.51 -0.71
CA PHE A 82 16.04 1.45 -1.42
C PHE A 82 14.99 2.07 -0.47
N VAL A 83 14.77 3.39 -0.57
CA VAL A 83 13.78 4.12 0.23
C VAL A 83 12.85 4.87 -0.71
N PRO A 84 11.70 4.29 -1.08
CA PRO A 84 10.71 4.98 -1.90
C PRO A 84 10.02 6.08 -1.08
N LEU A 85 10.04 7.31 -1.59
CA LEU A 85 9.40 8.44 -0.93
C LEU A 85 8.03 8.73 -1.54
N ASN A 86 7.06 8.99 -0.68
CA ASN A 86 5.74 9.42 -1.10
C ASN A 86 5.81 10.87 -1.58
N PHE A 87 5.60 11.09 -2.88
CA PHE A 87 5.67 12.40 -3.53
C PHE A 87 4.57 13.40 -3.10
N ARG A 88 3.58 12.94 -2.32
CA ARG A 88 2.49 13.78 -1.82
C ARG A 88 2.78 14.36 -0.42
N LEU A 89 3.90 13.97 0.17
CA LEU A 89 4.33 14.48 1.47
C LEU A 89 4.85 15.91 1.37
N THR A 90 4.68 16.64 2.46
CA THR A 90 5.25 17.98 2.61
C THR A 90 6.76 17.93 2.80
N ALA A 91 7.45 19.04 2.56
CA ALA A 91 8.90 19.13 2.74
C ALA A 91 9.36 18.73 4.17
N PRO A 92 8.70 19.15 5.28
CA PRO A 92 9.05 18.67 6.63
C PRO A 92 8.90 17.15 6.83
N GLU A 93 7.85 16.53 6.27
CA GLU A 93 7.64 15.09 6.36
C GLU A 93 8.72 14.32 5.57
N LEU A 94 9.07 14.81 4.38
CA LEU A 94 10.18 14.27 3.60
C LEU A 94 11.50 14.39 4.36
N ALA A 95 11.78 15.54 4.99
CA ALA A 95 12.98 15.73 5.79
C ALA A 95 13.07 14.73 6.96
N PHE A 96 11.94 14.48 7.62
CA PHE A 96 11.86 13.47 8.69
C PHE A 96 12.24 12.08 8.18
N ILE A 97 11.61 11.61 7.10
CA ILE A 97 11.85 10.26 6.55
C ILE A 97 13.29 10.12 6.05
N ILE A 98 13.79 11.10 5.32
CA ILE A 98 15.15 11.12 4.78
C ILE A 98 16.18 11.10 5.93
N GLY A 99 15.90 11.86 6.98
CA GLY A 99 16.74 11.93 8.19
C GLY A 99 16.71 10.62 9.00
N ASP A 100 15.52 10.09 9.28
CA ASP A 100 15.33 8.85 10.05
C ASP A 100 15.94 7.63 9.34
N ALA A 101 15.76 7.54 8.03
CA ALA A 101 16.40 6.51 7.21
C ALA A 101 17.93 6.70 7.11
N GLY A 102 18.44 7.91 7.32
CA GLY A 102 19.85 8.26 7.10
C GLY A 102 20.23 8.10 5.63
N VAL A 103 19.47 8.70 4.73
CA VAL A 103 19.66 8.56 3.28
C VAL A 103 21.02 9.13 2.85
N HIS A 104 21.79 8.32 2.12
CA HIS A 104 23.07 8.72 1.53
C HIS A 104 22.86 9.52 0.24
N THR A 105 22.05 8.99 -0.68
CA THR A 105 21.80 9.59 -2.00
C THR A 105 20.29 9.71 -2.23
N LEU A 106 19.84 10.89 -2.63
CA LEU A 106 18.47 11.15 -3.04
C LEU A 106 18.42 11.39 -4.55
N VAL A 107 17.69 10.54 -5.26
CA VAL A 107 17.32 10.71 -6.67
C VAL A 107 15.92 11.32 -6.73
N HIS A 108 15.75 12.44 -7.44
CA HIS A 108 14.44 13.11 -7.52
C HIS A 108 14.16 13.67 -8.90
N ALA A 109 12.87 13.85 -9.23
CA ALA A 109 12.49 14.60 -10.41
C ALA A 109 12.55 16.11 -10.17
N GLU A 110 12.63 16.89 -11.27
CA GLU A 110 12.64 18.34 -11.24
C GLU A 110 11.38 18.93 -10.57
N ALA A 111 10.22 18.29 -10.77
CA ALA A 111 8.96 18.71 -10.16
C ALA A 111 9.01 18.82 -8.62
N PHE A 112 9.92 18.09 -7.98
CA PHE A 112 10.11 18.07 -6.51
C PHE A 112 11.33 18.87 -6.05
N ALA A 113 12.03 19.55 -6.97
CA ALA A 113 13.26 20.25 -6.68
C ALA A 113 13.08 21.34 -5.62
N THR A 114 12.00 22.11 -5.66
CA THR A 114 11.70 23.15 -4.66
C THR A 114 11.56 22.55 -3.26
N ALA A 115 10.79 21.47 -3.11
CA ALA A 115 10.64 20.79 -1.82
C ALA A 115 11.98 20.22 -1.30
N VAL A 116 12.83 19.69 -2.20
CA VAL A 116 14.17 19.19 -1.84
C VAL A 116 15.09 20.32 -1.41
N ASP A 117 15.05 21.48 -2.09
CA ASP A 117 15.87 22.65 -1.72
C ASP A 117 15.50 23.21 -0.35
N GLU A 118 14.20 23.26 -0.02
CA GLU A 118 13.72 23.72 1.29
C GLU A 118 14.27 22.90 2.46
N ILE A 119 14.61 21.63 2.22
CA ILE A 119 15.06 20.71 3.26
C ILE A 119 16.55 20.37 3.18
N ARG A 120 17.26 20.88 2.16
CA ARG A 120 18.63 20.48 1.84
C ARG A 120 19.58 20.52 3.04
N ASP A 121 19.49 21.58 3.85
CA ASP A 121 20.37 21.78 5.02
C ASP A 121 19.94 20.95 6.25
N ARG A 122 18.79 20.28 6.18
CA ARG A 122 18.20 19.46 7.26
C ARG A 122 18.31 17.97 7.03
N ILE A 123 18.76 17.54 5.86
CA ILE A 123 18.85 16.13 5.48
C ILE A 123 20.31 15.67 5.42
N PRO A 124 20.60 14.40 5.76
CA PRO A 124 21.97 13.88 5.80
C PRO A 124 22.53 13.52 4.42
N CYS A 125 21.77 13.75 3.34
CA CYS A 125 22.16 13.34 1.98
C CYS A 125 23.51 13.94 1.56
N ARG A 126 24.46 13.07 1.22
CA ARG A 126 25.74 13.46 0.65
C ARG A 126 25.61 13.87 -0.81
N GLU A 127 24.75 13.18 -1.54
CA GLU A 127 24.54 13.38 -2.98
C GLU A 127 23.06 13.61 -3.28
N LEU A 128 22.80 14.65 -4.06
CA LEU A 128 21.50 14.92 -4.69
C LEU A 128 21.64 14.72 -6.19
N VAL A 129 20.73 13.92 -6.76
CA VAL A 129 20.70 13.61 -8.19
C VAL A 129 19.32 13.98 -8.73
N CYS A 130 19.28 14.90 -9.67
CA CYS A 130 18.04 15.29 -10.36
C CYS A 130 17.97 14.60 -11.72
N ARG A 131 16.79 14.19 -12.14
CA ARG A 131 16.60 13.62 -13.49
C ARG A 131 17.00 14.62 -14.56
N SER A 132 16.55 15.85 -14.46
CA SER A 132 16.85 16.93 -15.39
C SER A 132 18.09 17.70 -14.95
N PRO A 133 18.87 18.26 -15.91
CA PRO A 133 20.00 19.13 -15.59
C PRO A 133 19.56 20.35 -14.77
N ARG A 134 20.28 20.59 -13.65
CA ARG A 134 20.00 21.70 -12.74
C ARG A 134 21.29 22.25 -12.12
N ALA A 135 21.35 23.57 -11.92
CA ALA A 135 22.51 24.20 -11.32
C ALA A 135 22.76 23.68 -9.88
N GLY A 136 23.98 23.23 -9.62
CA GLY A 136 24.41 22.74 -8.31
C GLY A 136 23.88 21.36 -7.90
N VAL A 137 23.20 20.64 -8.80
CA VAL A 137 22.74 19.26 -8.60
C VAL A 137 23.19 18.40 -9.78
N ARG A 138 23.62 17.17 -9.53
CA ARG A 138 24.05 16.26 -10.61
C ARG A 138 22.85 15.83 -11.44
N ALA A 139 22.98 15.88 -12.77
CA ALA A 139 21.97 15.31 -13.65
C ALA A 139 22.13 13.79 -13.76
N LEU A 140 21.01 13.06 -13.72
CA LEU A 140 21.03 11.60 -13.83
C LEU A 140 21.64 11.14 -15.14
N ASP A 141 21.26 11.74 -16.28
CA ASP A 141 21.80 11.40 -17.60
C ASP A 141 23.32 11.62 -17.70
N ASP A 142 23.83 12.69 -17.07
CA ASP A 142 25.28 12.94 -17.03
C ASP A 142 26.02 11.89 -16.20
N LEU A 143 25.41 11.43 -15.11
CA LEU A 143 25.97 10.37 -14.28
C LEU A 143 26.03 9.02 -15.01
N LEU A 144 25.08 8.76 -15.90
CA LEU A 144 24.97 7.48 -16.62
C LEU A 144 25.84 7.43 -17.90
N ARG A 145 26.23 8.57 -18.44
CA ARG A 145 26.79 8.71 -19.80
C ARG A 145 27.99 7.80 -20.08
N ASP A 146 28.95 7.75 -19.17
CA ASP A 146 30.21 7.03 -19.37
C ASP A 146 30.36 5.83 -18.40
N GLN A 147 29.25 5.38 -17.81
CA GLN A 147 29.30 4.27 -16.87
C GLN A 147 29.33 2.92 -17.58
N ARG A 148 30.02 1.99 -16.94
CA ARG A 148 30.02 0.57 -17.34
C ARG A 148 28.61 0.01 -17.20
N ASP A 149 28.28 -0.96 -18.04
CA ASP A 149 26.97 -1.64 -18.05
C ASP A 149 27.04 -3.15 -17.82
N ASP A 150 28.22 -3.65 -17.46
CA ASP A 150 28.44 -5.00 -17.03
C ASP A 150 27.92 -5.26 -15.60
N ASP A 151 27.55 -6.50 -15.33
CA ASP A 151 27.04 -6.87 -14.02
C ASP A 151 28.10 -6.67 -12.92
N LEU A 152 27.62 -6.29 -11.73
CA LEU A 152 28.46 -6.11 -10.56
C LEU A 152 28.78 -7.47 -9.95
N ASP A 153 30.04 -7.67 -9.57
CA ASP A 153 30.47 -8.80 -8.76
C ASP A 153 30.15 -8.51 -7.28
N ASN A 154 28.90 -8.67 -6.92
CA ASN A 154 28.42 -8.48 -5.57
C ASN A 154 27.48 -9.64 -5.18
N GLN A 155 27.48 -10.00 -3.90
CA GLN A 155 26.63 -11.07 -3.38
C GLN A 155 25.73 -10.47 -2.30
N VAL A 156 24.43 -10.63 -2.47
CA VAL A 156 23.41 -10.14 -1.56
C VAL A 156 22.57 -11.30 -1.07
N ALA A 157 22.47 -11.43 0.24
CA ALA A 157 21.71 -12.51 0.87
C ALA A 157 20.21 -12.15 0.97
N THR A 158 19.36 -13.15 1.04
CA THR A 158 17.91 -12.97 1.12
C THR A 158 17.44 -12.33 2.42
N ASP A 159 18.19 -12.43 3.50
CA ASP A 159 17.88 -11.87 4.82
C ASP A 159 18.36 -10.42 4.99
N GLU A 160 19.05 -9.87 4.00
CA GLU A 160 19.44 -8.46 3.96
C GLU A 160 18.25 -7.57 3.60
N VAL A 161 18.25 -6.33 4.13
CA VAL A 161 17.16 -5.37 3.86
C VAL A 161 17.31 -4.80 2.45
N ALA A 162 16.29 -4.97 1.64
CA ALA A 162 16.21 -4.44 0.27
C ALA A 162 15.52 -3.07 0.22
N VAL A 163 14.46 -2.91 1.03
CA VAL A 163 13.60 -1.72 1.01
C VAL A 163 13.25 -1.31 2.44
N ILE A 164 13.32 -0.01 2.73
CA ILE A 164 12.66 0.57 3.90
C ILE A 164 11.45 1.36 3.39
N MET A 165 10.26 0.88 3.67
CA MET A 165 9.02 1.53 3.23
C MET A 165 8.30 2.14 4.43
N TYR A 166 8.12 3.47 4.39
CA TYR A 166 7.53 4.20 5.50
C TYR A 166 6.00 4.10 5.48
N THR A 167 5.43 3.76 6.63
CA THR A 167 4.00 3.70 6.86
C THR A 167 3.58 4.80 7.84
N SER A 168 2.34 5.30 7.72
CA SER A 168 1.77 6.22 8.70
C SER A 168 1.55 5.46 10.01
N GLY A 169 2.43 5.66 10.96
CA GLY A 169 2.32 5.05 12.29
C GLY A 169 1.04 5.47 13.03
N THR A 170 0.57 4.62 13.92
CA THR A 170 -0.59 4.90 14.80
C THR A 170 -0.32 6.03 15.80
N THR A 171 0.95 6.35 16.03
CA THR A 171 1.45 7.35 17.00
C THR A 171 1.77 8.71 16.37
N GLY A 172 1.38 8.94 15.11
CA GLY A 172 1.58 10.20 14.40
C GLY A 172 2.89 10.32 13.62
N GLN A 173 3.97 9.63 14.01
CA GLN A 173 5.22 9.64 13.25
C GLN A 173 5.33 8.40 12.35
N PRO A 174 5.77 8.54 11.08
CA PRO A 174 5.99 7.42 10.18
C PRO A 174 7.04 6.44 10.72
N LYS A 175 6.82 5.13 10.46
CA LYS A 175 7.77 4.07 10.79
C LYS A 175 8.22 3.39 9.50
N GLY A 176 9.51 3.16 9.34
CA GLY A 176 10.07 2.45 8.18
C GLY A 176 10.02 0.93 8.37
N ALA A 177 9.14 0.23 7.67
CA ALA A 177 9.13 -1.23 7.64
C ALA A 177 10.32 -1.74 6.83
N MET A 178 11.14 -2.60 7.42
CA MET A 178 12.31 -3.22 6.77
C MET A 178 11.90 -4.48 6.01
N LEU A 179 11.85 -4.38 4.70
CA LEU A 179 11.57 -5.51 3.82
C LEU A 179 12.89 -6.08 3.28
N THR A 180 13.14 -7.36 3.56
CA THR A 180 14.31 -8.05 3.06
C THR A 180 14.10 -8.49 1.60
N HIS A 181 15.18 -8.83 0.92
CA HIS A 181 15.12 -9.47 -0.39
C HIS A 181 14.26 -10.74 -0.36
N GLY A 182 14.35 -11.50 0.73
CA GLY A 182 13.53 -12.69 0.98
C GLY A 182 12.05 -12.38 1.17
N ASN A 183 11.71 -11.32 1.92
CA ASN A 183 10.29 -10.95 2.09
C ASN A 183 9.62 -10.66 0.75
N LEU A 184 10.30 -9.90 -0.12
CA LEU A 184 9.81 -9.59 -1.46
C LEU A 184 9.70 -10.85 -2.32
N LEU A 185 10.71 -11.73 -2.28
CA LEU A 185 10.71 -13.00 -3.02
C LEU A 185 9.54 -13.89 -2.64
N TRP A 186 9.35 -14.13 -1.33
CA TRP A 186 8.31 -15.04 -0.86
C TRP A 186 6.90 -14.49 -1.11
N ASN A 187 6.72 -13.18 -1.02
CA ASN A 187 5.48 -12.55 -1.46
C ASN A 187 5.20 -12.81 -2.95
N ASN A 188 6.22 -12.68 -3.81
CA ASN A 188 6.07 -12.91 -5.25
C ASN A 188 5.84 -14.40 -5.59
N ILE A 189 6.35 -15.33 -4.77
CA ILE A 189 6.02 -16.74 -4.86
C ILE A 189 4.55 -16.94 -4.50
N ASN A 190 4.05 -16.37 -3.39
CA ASN A 190 2.65 -16.41 -3.00
C ASN A 190 1.74 -15.83 -4.11
N ALA A 191 2.09 -14.65 -4.67
CA ALA A 191 1.35 -14.03 -5.76
C ALA A 191 1.34 -14.92 -7.03
N THR A 192 2.48 -15.55 -7.36
CA THR A 192 2.56 -16.45 -8.52
C THR A 192 1.63 -17.65 -8.37
N LEU A 193 1.58 -18.24 -7.18
CA LEU A 193 0.71 -19.38 -6.89
C LEU A 193 -0.78 -19.01 -6.88
N ALA A 194 -1.10 -17.80 -6.36
CA ALA A 194 -2.48 -17.35 -6.22
C ALA A 194 -3.11 -16.87 -7.54
N PHE A 195 -2.31 -16.27 -8.42
CA PHE A 195 -2.82 -15.61 -9.63
C PHE A 195 -2.38 -16.29 -10.93
N ASP A 196 -1.70 -17.43 -10.86
CA ASP A 196 -1.16 -18.13 -12.04
C ASP A 196 -0.35 -17.21 -12.96
N ASN A 197 0.51 -16.36 -12.37
CA ASN A 197 1.29 -15.42 -13.16
C ASN A 197 2.14 -16.12 -14.21
N SER A 198 2.02 -15.65 -15.45
CA SER A 198 2.70 -16.20 -16.62
C SER A 198 3.84 -15.31 -17.11
N VAL A 199 4.77 -15.90 -17.82
CA VAL A 199 5.79 -15.17 -18.59
C VAL A 199 5.17 -14.34 -19.73
N ASP A 200 3.97 -14.71 -20.17
CA ASP A 200 3.24 -14.05 -21.25
C ASP A 200 2.24 -12.99 -20.73
N ASP A 201 2.24 -12.75 -19.41
CA ASP A 201 1.44 -11.66 -18.86
C ASP A 201 2.00 -10.28 -19.27
N THR A 202 1.08 -9.36 -19.51
CA THR A 202 1.33 -7.92 -19.57
C THR A 202 0.61 -7.27 -18.40
N THR A 203 1.35 -6.68 -17.46
CA THR A 203 0.76 -6.04 -16.28
C THR A 203 0.76 -4.53 -16.41
N LEU A 204 -0.41 -3.90 -16.20
CA LEU A 204 -0.52 -2.45 -16.12
C LEU A 204 -0.25 -1.97 -14.69
N VAL A 205 0.68 -1.05 -14.54
CA VAL A 205 1.08 -0.46 -13.26
C VAL A 205 0.73 1.02 -13.26
N CYS A 206 -0.35 1.37 -12.59
CA CYS A 206 -0.85 2.74 -12.42
C CYS A 206 -1.02 3.16 -10.94
N ALA A 207 -0.99 2.20 -10.02
CA ALA A 207 -0.93 2.47 -8.59
C ALA A 207 0.44 3.06 -8.22
N PRO A 208 0.52 3.94 -7.18
CA PRO A 208 1.79 4.54 -6.78
C PRO A 208 2.82 3.49 -6.32
N LEU A 209 4.01 3.53 -6.90
CA LEU A 209 5.10 2.57 -6.63
C LEU A 209 5.70 2.73 -5.22
N PHE A 210 5.53 3.86 -4.56
CA PHE A 210 6.00 4.05 -3.18
C PHE A 210 5.11 3.33 -2.14
N HIS A 211 3.99 2.75 -2.55
CA HIS A 211 3.20 1.82 -1.73
C HIS A 211 3.51 0.37 -2.12
N ILE A 212 3.54 -0.51 -1.11
CA ILE A 212 3.84 -1.93 -1.31
C ILE A 212 2.87 -2.59 -2.30
N GLY A 213 1.59 -2.21 -2.30
CA GLY A 213 0.61 -2.70 -3.27
C GLY A 213 0.99 -2.35 -4.71
N GLY A 214 1.37 -1.10 -4.97
CA GLY A 214 1.85 -0.65 -6.29
C GLY A 214 3.16 -1.31 -6.71
N LEU A 215 4.05 -1.56 -5.76
CA LEU A 215 5.38 -2.11 -6.04
C LEU A 215 5.40 -3.64 -6.16
N ASN A 216 4.77 -4.36 -5.21
CA ASN A 216 5.05 -5.79 -5.02
C ASN A 216 3.82 -6.71 -5.19
N VAL A 217 2.69 -6.19 -5.70
CA VAL A 217 1.57 -7.04 -6.10
C VAL A 217 1.79 -7.58 -7.52
N THR A 218 2.07 -6.70 -8.48
CA THR A 218 2.21 -7.11 -9.88
C THR A 218 3.59 -6.84 -10.49
N PRO A 219 4.24 -5.66 -10.37
CA PRO A 219 5.42 -5.37 -11.17
C PRO A 219 6.64 -6.22 -10.79
N LEU A 220 6.95 -6.39 -9.50
CA LEU A 220 8.10 -7.22 -9.12
C LEU A 220 7.87 -8.70 -9.46
N THR A 221 6.63 -9.19 -9.33
CA THR A 221 6.26 -10.54 -9.79
C THR A 221 6.44 -10.68 -11.30
N ALA A 222 6.02 -9.68 -12.09
CA ALA A 222 6.21 -9.67 -13.54
C ALA A 222 7.69 -9.72 -13.91
N PHE A 223 8.53 -8.88 -13.32
CA PHE A 223 9.98 -8.91 -13.57
C PHE A 223 10.61 -10.25 -13.16
N MET A 224 10.23 -10.82 -12.03
CA MET A 224 10.70 -12.15 -11.62
C MET A 224 10.31 -13.24 -12.63
N LYS A 225 9.12 -13.18 -13.20
CA LYS A 225 8.60 -14.14 -14.20
C LYS A 225 9.16 -13.90 -15.60
N GLY A 226 9.64 -12.71 -15.93
CA GLY A 226 10.05 -12.33 -17.29
C GLY A 226 8.89 -11.84 -18.16
N ALA A 227 7.83 -11.34 -17.54
CA ALA A 227 6.65 -10.75 -18.15
C ALA A 227 6.86 -9.24 -18.44
N GLU A 228 5.92 -8.63 -19.16
CA GLU A 228 5.96 -7.20 -19.51
C GLU A 228 5.25 -6.34 -18.47
N VAL A 229 5.85 -5.22 -18.13
CA VAL A 229 5.25 -4.14 -17.32
C VAL A 229 4.95 -2.95 -18.20
N VAL A 230 3.68 -2.55 -18.30
CA VAL A 230 3.24 -1.27 -18.86
C VAL A 230 3.09 -0.29 -17.71
N LEU A 231 3.98 0.68 -17.63
CA LEU A 231 4.01 1.65 -16.53
C LEU A 231 3.26 2.91 -16.93
N MET A 232 2.40 3.38 -16.04
CA MET A 232 1.69 4.65 -16.16
C MET A 232 2.17 5.62 -15.08
N ARG A 233 2.43 6.86 -15.44
CA ARG A 233 2.98 7.90 -14.54
C ARG A 233 2.10 8.15 -13.32
N SER A 234 0.80 8.19 -13.53
CA SER A 234 -0.21 8.33 -12.50
C SER A 234 -1.52 7.73 -12.99
N PHE A 235 -2.40 7.37 -12.08
CA PHE A 235 -3.71 6.84 -12.45
C PHE A 235 -4.56 7.91 -13.15
N ASP A 236 -5.05 7.57 -14.34
CA ASP A 236 -6.09 8.26 -15.10
C ASP A 236 -7.06 7.23 -15.68
N PRO A 237 -8.37 7.27 -15.37
CA PRO A 237 -9.31 6.24 -15.79
C PRO A 237 -9.35 6.02 -17.30
N GLY A 238 -9.35 7.11 -18.09
CA GLY A 238 -9.39 7.02 -19.55
C GLY A 238 -8.10 6.41 -20.13
N GLY A 239 -6.95 6.86 -19.65
CA GLY A 239 -5.65 6.33 -20.04
C GLY A 239 -5.47 4.86 -19.67
N VAL A 240 -6.00 4.41 -18.52
CA VAL A 240 -5.99 2.99 -18.15
C VAL A 240 -6.77 2.16 -19.16
N LEU A 241 -8.01 2.57 -19.52
CA LEU A 241 -8.82 1.86 -20.52
C LEU A 241 -8.14 1.79 -21.89
N GLU A 242 -7.49 2.88 -22.31
CA GLU A 242 -6.73 2.93 -23.56
C GLU A 242 -5.51 2.00 -23.54
N LEU A 243 -4.72 2.03 -22.47
CA LEU A 243 -3.51 1.20 -22.36
C LEU A 243 -3.85 -0.30 -22.27
N ILE A 244 -4.96 -0.67 -21.63
CA ILE A 244 -5.43 -2.07 -21.59
C ILE A 244 -5.65 -2.58 -23.02
N ALA A 245 -6.40 -1.87 -23.83
CA ALA A 245 -6.67 -2.27 -25.21
C ALA A 245 -5.40 -2.24 -26.09
N ARG A 246 -4.60 -1.17 -25.98
CA ARG A 246 -3.38 -0.96 -26.80
C ARG A 246 -2.31 -2.01 -26.56
N HIS A 247 -2.09 -2.38 -25.29
CA HIS A 247 -1.01 -3.29 -24.89
C HIS A 247 -1.50 -4.69 -24.55
N GLN A 248 -2.78 -4.98 -24.77
CA GLN A 248 -3.39 -6.29 -24.46
C GLN A 248 -3.06 -6.72 -23.01
N VAL A 249 -3.29 -5.79 -22.08
CA VAL A 249 -3.00 -6.00 -20.65
C VAL A 249 -3.79 -7.19 -20.11
N THR A 250 -3.10 -8.10 -19.43
CA THR A 250 -3.71 -9.31 -18.86
C THR A 250 -3.98 -9.20 -17.36
N THR A 251 -3.19 -8.39 -16.65
CA THR A 251 -3.30 -8.23 -15.20
C THR A 251 -3.14 -6.76 -14.80
N MET A 252 -3.84 -6.37 -13.75
CA MET A 252 -3.71 -5.03 -13.18
C MET A 252 -4.02 -5.09 -11.68
N PHE A 253 -3.20 -4.37 -10.88
CA PHE A 253 -3.53 -4.08 -9.48
C PHE A 253 -4.11 -2.69 -9.34
N GLY A 254 -5.16 -2.56 -8.52
CA GLY A 254 -5.73 -1.28 -8.12
C GLY A 254 -6.44 -1.35 -6.77
N VAL A 255 -6.75 -0.19 -6.22
CA VAL A 255 -7.65 -0.08 -5.06
C VAL A 255 -9.10 0.08 -5.54
N PRO A 256 -10.13 -0.22 -4.70
CA PRO A 256 -11.53 -0.15 -5.13
C PRO A 256 -11.92 1.18 -5.80
N ALA A 257 -11.44 2.31 -5.29
CA ALA A 257 -11.71 3.63 -5.88
C ALA A 257 -11.21 3.77 -7.32
N MET A 258 -10.08 3.16 -7.68
CA MET A 258 -9.56 3.19 -9.05
C MET A 258 -10.52 2.45 -10.01
N PHE A 259 -10.97 1.27 -9.63
CA PHE A 259 -11.94 0.51 -10.41
C PHE A 259 -13.29 1.20 -10.49
N LEU A 260 -13.72 1.87 -9.42
CA LEU A 260 -14.93 2.69 -9.44
C LEU A 260 -14.80 3.84 -10.44
N PHE A 261 -13.72 4.61 -10.42
CA PHE A 261 -13.50 5.70 -11.36
C PHE A 261 -13.38 5.22 -12.81
N MET A 262 -12.76 4.07 -13.05
CA MET A 262 -12.74 3.45 -14.37
C MET A 262 -14.18 3.14 -14.84
N SER A 263 -15.01 2.55 -13.98
CA SER A 263 -16.38 2.19 -14.32
C SER A 263 -17.31 3.39 -14.59
N GLN A 264 -17.00 4.54 -13.99
CA GLN A 264 -17.71 5.81 -14.17
C GLN A 264 -17.24 6.59 -15.41
N HIS A 265 -16.10 6.21 -15.99
CA HIS A 265 -15.58 6.91 -17.17
C HIS A 265 -16.48 6.68 -18.39
N PRO A 266 -16.84 7.72 -19.19
CA PRO A 266 -17.73 7.59 -20.34
C PRO A 266 -17.31 6.51 -21.35
N GLY A 267 -16.00 6.28 -21.49
CA GLY A 267 -15.42 5.27 -22.38
C GLY A 267 -15.53 3.83 -21.85
N PHE A 268 -15.91 3.61 -20.58
CA PHE A 268 -15.87 2.28 -19.98
C PHE A 268 -16.74 1.27 -20.72
N ALA A 269 -17.96 1.64 -21.08
CA ALA A 269 -18.89 0.73 -21.75
C ALA A 269 -18.36 0.21 -23.10
N ALA A 270 -17.62 1.05 -23.85
CA ALA A 270 -17.06 0.73 -25.16
C ALA A 270 -15.62 0.20 -25.12
N ALA A 271 -14.95 0.25 -23.96
CA ALA A 271 -13.57 -0.17 -23.84
C ALA A 271 -13.41 -1.68 -24.08
N ASP A 272 -12.40 -2.06 -24.84
CA ASP A 272 -12.01 -3.46 -25.00
C ASP A 272 -11.16 -3.89 -23.78
N LEU A 273 -11.74 -4.73 -22.94
CA LEU A 273 -11.12 -5.31 -21.74
C LEU A 273 -10.96 -6.82 -21.87
N SER A 274 -11.12 -7.37 -23.07
CA SER A 274 -11.14 -8.83 -23.33
C SER A 274 -9.81 -9.52 -23.05
N SER A 275 -8.69 -8.76 -23.06
CA SER A 275 -7.36 -9.28 -22.74
C SER A 275 -7.15 -9.50 -21.23
N ILE A 276 -7.96 -8.87 -20.37
CA ILE A 276 -7.81 -8.97 -18.91
C ILE A 276 -8.15 -10.39 -18.46
N ARG A 277 -7.18 -11.04 -17.83
CA ARG A 277 -7.30 -12.34 -17.21
C ARG A 277 -7.74 -12.25 -15.76
N VAL A 278 -7.14 -11.30 -15.00
CA VAL A 278 -7.48 -11.05 -13.61
C VAL A 278 -7.23 -9.59 -13.23
N LEU A 279 -8.19 -9.01 -12.51
CA LEU A 279 -8.04 -7.74 -11.83
C LEU A 279 -7.76 -8.01 -10.35
N ILE A 280 -6.66 -7.49 -9.83
CA ILE A 280 -6.26 -7.68 -8.43
C ILE A 280 -6.63 -6.42 -7.66
N CYS A 281 -7.45 -6.57 -6.63
CA CYS A 281 -7.95 -5.47 -5.82
C CYS A 281 -7.56 -5.65 -4.35
N GLY A 282 -7.10 -4.59 -3.71
CA GLY A 282 -6.70 -4.63 -2.31
C GLY A 282 -6.53 -3.25 -1.69
N GLY A 283 -6.12 -3.23 -0.41
CA GLY A 283 -5.91 -2.00 0.35
C GLY A 283 -7.18 -1.44 1.01
N ALA A 284 -8.37 -1.88 0.58
CA ALA A 284 -9.66 -1.62 1.21
C ALA A 284 -10.65 -2.73 0.80
N PRO A 285 -11.77 -2.93 1.56
CA PRO A 285 -12.84 -3.84 1.16
C PRO A 285 -13.40 -3.46 -0.22
N VAL A 286 -13.70 -4.48 -1.05
CA VAL A 286 -14.26 -4.27 -2.38
C VAL A 286 -15.79 -4.33 -2.29
N PRO A 287 -16.52 -3.25 -2.67
CA PRO A 287 -17.97 -3.25 -2.66
C PRO A 287 -18.56 -4.33 -3.60
N GLU A 288 -19.56 -5.07 -3.13
CA GLU A 288 -20.25 -6.10 -3.93
C GLU A 288 -20.75 -5.57 -5.28
N ALA A 289 -21.32 -4.36 -5.28
CA ALA A 289 -21.80 -3.71 -6.50
C ALA A 289 -20.68 -3.57 -7.56
N LEU A 290 -19.45 -3.31 -7.13
CA LEU A 290 -18.31 -3.19 -8.03
C LEU A 290 -17.91 -4.56 -8.60
N ILE A 291 -17.89 -5.60 -7.77
CA ILE A 291 -17.60 -6.98 -8.22
C ILE A 291 -18.64 -7.42 -9.26
N ARG A 292 -19.93 -7.19 -8.99
CA ARG A 292 -21.02 -7.52 -9.93
C ARG A 292 -20.93 -6.75 -11.24
N LEU A 293 -20.59 -5.47 -11.18
CA LEU A 293 -20.49 -4.61 -12.37
C LEU A 293 -19.40 -5.11 -13.32
N TYR A 294 -18.22 -5.44 -12.80
CA TYR A 294 -17.14 -5.99 -13.61
C TYR A 294 -17.42 -7.44 -14.04
N GLY A 295 -18.02 -8.24 -13.16
CA GLY A 295 -18.44 -9.62 -13.45
C GLY A 295 -19.45 -9.68 -14.60
N ALA A 296 -20.37 -8.71 -14.71
CA ALA A 296 -21.30 -8.61 -15.84
C ALA A 296 -20.60 -8.39 -17.20
N ARG A 297 -19.33 -7.98 -17.19
CA ARG A 297 -18.47 -7.86 -18.37
C ARG A 297 -17.52 -9.05 -18.55
N GLY A 298 -17.70 -10.13 -17.80
CA GLY A 298 -16.84 -11.31 -17.84
C GLY A 298 -15.47 -11.12 -17.16
N LEU A 299 -15.28 -10.04 -16.38
CA LEU A 299 -14.03 -9.73 -15.71
C LEU A 299 -14.05 -10.27 -14.29
N THR A 300 -12.94 -10.86 -13.87
CA THR A 300 -12.81 -11.50 -12.57
C THR A 300 -11.94 -10.67 -11.65
N PHE A 301 -12.42 -10.42 -10.44
CA PHE A 301 -11.60 -9.88 -9.35
C PHE A 301 -10.95 -11.00 -8.54
N ALA A 302 -9.68 -10.81 -8.23
CA ALA A 302 -9.03 -11.42 -7.10
C ALA A 302 -8.84 -10.34 -6.03
N GLN A 303 -9.17 -10.66 -4.79
CA GLN A 303 -9.03 -9.72 -3.69
C GLN A 303 -7.87 -10.13 -2.80
N GLY A 304 -7.13 -9.14 -2.26
CA GLY A 304 -6.04 -9.39 -1.34
C GLY A 304 -6.10 -8.48 -0.13
N TYR A 305 -5.86 -9.06 1.05
CA TYR A 305 -5.58 -8.32 2.27
C TYR A 305 -4.10 -8.46 2.62
N GLY A 306 -3.55 -7.37 3.12
CA GLY A 306 -2.18 -7.33 3.58
C GLY A 306 -1.72 -5.92 3.94
N LEU A 307 -0.49 -5.84 4.40
CA LEU A 307 0.13 -4.63 4.93
C LEU A 307 1.52 -4.45 4.32
N THR A 308 2.12 -3.27 4.49
CA THR A 308 3.53 -3.07 4.14
C THR A 308 4.41 -4.06 4.88
N GLU A 309 4.10 -4.30 6.14
CA GLU A 309 4.80 -5.21 7.04
C GLU A 309 4.73 -6.69 6.64
N THR A 310 3.88 -7.03 5.67
CA THR A 310 3.72 -8.41 5.14
C THR A 310 4.06 -8.55 3.65
N ALA A 311 4.56 -7.51 3.01
CA ALA A 311 5.18 -7.43 1.68
C ALA A 311 4.35 -7.68 0.39
N PRO A 312 3.03 -7.52 0.22
CA PRO A 312 2.01 -7.24 1.20
C PRO A 312 1.13 -8.43 1.62
N PHE A 313 1.07 -9.57 0.90
CA PHE A 313 -0.01 -10.54 0.99
C PHE A 313 -0.06 -11.32 2.30
N VAL A 314 -1.24 -11.27 2.95
CA VAL A 314 -1.61 -12.11 4.08
C VAL A 314 -2.63 -13.15 3.65
N THR A 315 -3.77 -12.68 3.10
CA THR A 315 -4.84 -13.54 2.58
C THR A 315 -5.26 -13.09 1.20
N LEU A 316 -5.84 -14.01 0.44
CA LEU A 316 -6.21 -13.83 -0.95
C LEU A 316 -7.54 -14.54 -1.23
N VAL A 317 -8.49 -13.85 -1.89
CA VAL A 317 -9.66 -14.48 -2.48
C VAL A 317 -9.29 -14.91 -3.90
N PRO A 318 -9.36 -16.21 -4.22
CA PRO A 318 -9.08 -16.70 -5.56
C PRO A 318 -9.94 -16.02 -6.61
N ALA A 319 -9.39 -15.86 -7.81
CA ALA A 319 -10.14 -15.38 -8.96
C ALA A 319 -11.31 -16.33 -9.26
N GLY A 320 -12.53 -15.78 -9.38
CA GLY A 320 -13.75 -16.56 -9.57
C GLY A 320 -14.60 -16.74 -8.31
N GLU A 321 -14.04 -16.66 -7.13
CA GLU A 321 -14.76 -16.83 -5.86
C GLU A 321 -15.23 -15.50 -5.23
N ALA A 322 -14.86 -14.37 -5.82
CA ALA A 322 -15.16 -13.04 -5.26
C ALA A 322 -16.67 -12.77 -5.06
N LEU A 323 -17.54 -13.36 -5.91
CA LEU A 323 -19.01 -13.24 -5.77
C LEU A 323 -19.60 -14.20 -4.73
N GLU A 324 -18.96 -15.34 -4.49
CA GLU A 324 -19.41 -16.31 -3.49
C GLU A 324 -18.97 -15.92 -2.08
N LYS A 325 -17.84 -15.23 -1.99
CA LYS A 325 -17.20 -14.81 -0.74
C LYS A 325 -17.11 -13.27 -0.62
N VAL A 326 -18.21 -12.60 -0.96
CA VAL A 326 -18.32 -11.12 -0.85
C VAL A 326 -17.95 -10.65 0.55
N GLY A 327 -17.14 -9.59 0.63
CA GLY A 327 -16.65 -9.04 1.90
C GLY A 327 -15.50 -9.80 2.55
N SER A 328 -15.13 -10.98 2.01
CA SER A 328 -14.01 -11.75 2.52
C SER A 328 -12.67 -11.12 2.10
N ALA A 329 -11.69 -11.20 3.01
CA ALA A 329 -10.28 -10.95 2.73
C ALA A 329 -9.56 -12.19 2.14
N GLY A 330 -10.23 -13.35 2.12
CA GLY A 330 -9.75 -14.59 1.51
C GLY A 330 -9.15 -15.62 2.46
N LEU A 331 -8.46 -16.58 1.86
CA LEU A 331 -7.70 -17.64 2.51
C LEU A 331 -6.24 -17.20 2.72
N PRO A 332 -5.52 -17.76 3.69
CA PRO A 332 -4.09 -17.52 3.87
C PRO A 332 -3.31 -17.76 2.58
N ALA A 333 -2.36 -16.88 2.26
CA ALA A 333 -1.44 -17.11 1.17
C ALA A 333 -0.59 -18.38 1.44
N PHE A 334 -0.19 -19.10 0.40
CA PHE A 334 0.32 -20.47 0.50
C PHE A 334 1.47 -20.65 1.51
N PHE A 335 2.39 -19.68 1.57
CA PHE A 335 3.54 -19.71 2.51
C PHE A 335 3.34 -18.74 3.69
N THR A 336 2.11 -18.46 4.09
CA THR A 336 1.80 -17.52 5.17
C THR A 336 0.79 -18.14 6.13
N ASP A 337 1.18 -18.30 7.38
CA ASP A 337 0.28 -18.71 8.45
C ASP A 337 -0.50 -17.50 8.97
N VAL A 338 -1.81 -17.66 9.17
CA VAL A 338 -2.70 -16.64 9.72
C VAL A 338 -3.54 -17.23 10.84
N MET A 339 -3.62 -16.54 11.95
CA MET A 339 -4.41 -16.95 13.12
C MET A 339 -5.18 -15.74 13.66
N LEU A 340 -6.32 -15.97 14.29
CA LEU A 340 -7.07 -14.97 15.04
C LEU A 340 -6.86 -15.21 16.53
N VAL A 341 -6.43 -14.20 17.26
CA VAL A 341 -6.15 -14.32 18.69
C VAL A 341 -6.94 -13.32 19.52
N ASP A 342 -7.27 -13.71 20.74
CA ASP A 342 -7.81 -12.84 21.78
C ASP A 342 -6.73 -11.95 22.43
N ASP A 343 -7.10 -11.16 23.43
CA ASP A 343 -6.18 -10.29 24.16
C ASP A 343 -5.15 -11.07 25.01
N ALA A 344 -5.42 -12.33 25.32
CA ALA A 344 -4.48 -13.22 25.99
C ALA A 344 -3.53 -13.94 25.01
N GLY A 345 -3.69 -13.71 23.70
CA GLY A 345 -2.91 -14.35 22.65
C GLY A 345 -3.31 -15.79 22.34
N GLN A 346 -4.50 -16.22 22.77
CA GLN A 346 -5.05 -17.55 22.49
C GLN A 346 -5.86 -17.52 21.19
N GLU A 347 -5.77 -18.59 20.39
CA GLU A 347 -6.57 -18.71 19.16
C GLU A 347 -8.06 -18.75 19.51
N VAL A 348 -8.86 -17.91 18.81
CA VAL A 348 -10.31 -17.86 18.96
C VAL A 348 -11.01 -18.91 18.10
N ALA A 349 -12.23 -19.30 18.49
CA ALA A 349 -13.01 -20.26 17.72
C ALA A 349 -13.50 -19.68 16.37
N THR A 350 -13.87 -20.57 15.45
CA THR A 350 -14.48 -20.19 14.17
C THR A 350 -15.74 -19.35 14.40
N GLY A 351 -15.85 -18.21 13.73
CA GLY A 351 -16.94 -17.24 13.87
C GLY A 351 -16.71 -16.19 14.96
N GLU A 352 -15.76 -16.40 15.87
CA GLU A 352 -15.40 -15.41 16.87
C GLU A 352 -14.44 -14.35 16.29
N ARG A 353 -14.43 -13.18 16.92
CA ARG A 353 -13.55 -12.06 16.56
C ARG A 353 -12.21 -12.19 17.27
N GLY A 354 -11.13 -11.98 16.52
CA GLY A 354 -9.79 -11.96 17.07
C GLY A 354 -8.87 -11.02 16.28
N GLU A 355 -7.76 -10.62 16.90
CA GLU A 355 -6.70 -9.91 16.21
C GLU A 355 -6.04 -10.83 15.18
N VAL A 356 -5.88 -10.34 13.95
CA VAL A 356 -5.14 -11.07 12.91
C VAL A 356 -3.66 -11.06 13.25
N VAL A 357 -3.09 -12.25 13.44
CA VAL A 357 -1.64 -12.42 13.58
C VAL A 357 -1.10 -13.25 12.44
N VAL A 358 0.09 -12.87 11.97
CA VAL A 358 0.68 -13.39 10.73
C VAL A 358 2.08 -13.92 10.98
N ARG A 359 2.37 -15.08 10.43
CA ARG A 359 3.71 -15.66 10.42
C ARG A 359 4.03 -16.18 9.01
N GLY A 360 5.18 -15.81 8.49
CA GLY A 360 5.62 -16.25 7.17
C GLY A 360 6.90 -15.57 6.73
N PRO A 361 7.54 -16.10 5.69
CA PRO A 361 8.79 -15.55 5.17
C PRO A 361 8.60 -14.18 4.47
N ASN A 362 7.35 -13.78 4.21
CA ASN A 362 6.96 -12.47 3.68
C ASN A 362 6.81 -11.38 4.76
N VAL A 363 6.84 -11.75 6.05
CA VAL A 363 6.74 -10.79 7.16
C VAL A 363 8.05 -10.01 7.30
N MET A 364 7.96 -8.70 7.47
CA MET A 364 9.08 -7.77 7.59
C MET A 364 10.10 -8.19 8.65
N LYS A 365 11.33 -7.72 8.53
CA LYS A 365 12.39 -7.90 9.53
C LYS A 365 12.13 -7.12 10.83
N GLY A 366 11.33 -6.04 10.75
CA GLY A 366 11.01 -5.13 11.84
C GLY A 366 10.95 -3.68 11.36
N TYR A 367 10.84 -2.74 12.29
CA TYR A 367 10.85 -1.31 11.99
C TYR A 367 12.27 -0.73 12.13
N TRP A 368 12.68 0.05 11.15
CA TRP A 368 14.00 0.70 11.10
C TRP A 368 14.22 1.60 12.32
N ASN A 369 15.35 1.40 13.01
CA ASN A 369 15.73 2.15 14.22
C ASN A 369 14.64 2.19 15.31
N ARG A 370 13.74 1.19 15.37
CA ARG A 370 12.64 1.11 16.34
C ARG A 370 12.56 -0.29 16.95
N PRO A 371 13.53 -0.72 17.77
CA PRO A 371 13.54 -2.07 18.33
C PRO A 371 12.33 -2.36 19.24
N GLU A 372 11.91 -1.37 20.03
CA GLU A 372 10.73 -1.50 20.91
C GLU A 372 9.45 -1.70 20.08
N ALA A 373 9.20 -0.85 19.07
CA ALA A 373 8.04 -1.00 18.19
C ALA A 373 8.08 -2.33 17.41
N THR A 374 9.27 -2.84 17.10
CA THR A 374 9.45 -4.16 16.48
C THR A 374 9.06 -5.27 17.45
N ALA A 375 9.53 -5.20 18.69
CA ALA A 375 9.20 -6.19 19.72
C ALA A 375 7.69 -6.19 20.07
N ASP A 376 7.06 -5.02 20.06
CA ASP A 376 5.61 -4.87 20.25
C ASP A 376 4.81 -5.47 19.09
N ALA A 377 5.28 -5.30 17.86
CA ALA A 377 4.59 -5.77 16.67
C ALA A 377 4.86 -7.25 16.37
N ILE A 378 6.06 -7.77 16.68
CA ILE A 378 6.43 -9.17 16.41
C ILE A 378 6.68 -9.87 17.75
N ARG A 379 5.70 -10.67 18.16
CA ARG A 379 5.72 -11.39 19.44
C ARG A 379 5.70 -12.89 19.20
N ASN A 380 6.63 -13.63 19.78
CA ASN A 380 6.73 -15.10 19.64
C ASN A 380 6.77 -15.58 18.18
N GLY A 381 7.36 -14.78 17.28
CA GLY A 381 7.44 -15.08 15.85
C GLY A 381 6.18 -14.76 15.04
N TRP A 382 5.15 -14.16 15.67
CA TRP A 382 3.93 -13.70 15.02
C TRP A 382 3.89 -12.17 14.94
N PHE A 383 3.61 -11.66 13.76
CA PHE A 383 3.35 -10.25 13.54
C PHE A 383 1.89 -9.93 13.87
N HIS A 384 1.67 -9.03 14.81
CA HIS A 384 0.37 -8.52 15.23
C HIS A 384 -0.04 -7.36 14.34
N THR A 385 -1.07 -7.56 13.52
CA THR A 385 -1.46 -6.56 12.50
C THR A 385 -2.20 -5.37 13.08
N GLY A 386 -2.83 -5.55 14.23
CA GLY A 386 -3.77 -4.61 14.82
C GLY A 386 -5.11 -4.54 14.07
N ASP A 387 -5.35 -5.41 13.11
CA ASP A 387 -6.64 -5.58 12.43
C ASP A 387 -7.41 -6.72 13.09
N VAL A 388 -8.73 -6.56 13.25
CA VAL A 388 -9.63 -7.56 13.83
C VAL A 388 -10.41 -8.23 12.71
N ALA A 389 -10.53 -9.54 12.77
CA ALA A 389 -11.26 -10.33 11.78
C ALA A 389 -12.10 -11.43 12.43
N THR A 390 -12.97 -12.03 11.63
CA THR A 390 -13.60 -13.34 11.90
C THR A 390 -13.16 -14.34 10.84
N ARG A 391 -13.30 -15.64 11.13
CA ARG A 391 -13.03 -16.72 10.17
C ARG A 391 -14.29 -17.58 10.03
N ASP A 392 -14.74 -17.84 8.81
CA ASP A 392 -15.88 -18.73 8.57
C ASP A 392 -15.49 -20.23 8.63
N ALA A 393 -16.49 -21.11 8.48
CA ALA A 393 -16.28 -22.56 8.51
C ALA A 393 -15.44 -23.09 7.34
N ASP A 394 -15.38 -22.37 6.24
CA ASP A 394 -14.58 -22.70 5.05
C ASP A 394 -13.14 -22.15 5.15
N GLY A 395 -12.82 -21.42 6.24
CA GLY A 395 -11.50 -20.86 6.51
C GLY A 395 -11.25 -19.46 5.96
N TYR A 396 -12.29 -18.81 5.37
CA TYR A 396 -12.17 -17.45 4.86
C TYR A 396 -12.19 -16.42 5.97
N TYR A 397 -11.28 -15.44 5.87
CA TYR A 397 -11.16 -14.32 6.80
C TYR A 397 -11.99 -13.12 6.34
N TYR A 398 -12.63 -12.45 7.30
CA TYR A 398 -13.42 -11.24 7.09
C TYR A 398 -12.88 -10.16 8.01
N ILE A 399 -12.24 -9.13 7.45
CA ILE A 399 -11.71 -8.02 8.23
C ILE A 399 -12.89 -7.18 8.73
N VAL A 400 -13.01 -7.08 10.05
CA VAL A 400 -14.10 -6.35 10.70
C VAL A 400 -13.73 -4.89 10.90
N ASP A 401 -12.55 -4.62 11.47
CA ASP A 401 -12.03 -3.26 11.69
C ASP A 401 -10.58 -3.28 12.21
N ARG A 402 -10.06 -2.10 12.53
CA ARG A 402 -8.81 -1.96 13.28
C ARG A 402 -9.08 -1.92 14.77
N LYS A 403 -8.32 -2.67 15.55
CA LYS A 403 -8.41 -2.71 17.01
C LYS A 403 -8.39 -1.30 17.65
N LYS A 404 -7.59 -0.39 17.12
CA LYS A 404 -7.47 1.00 17.57
C LYS A 404 -8.62 1.93 17.18
N ASP A 405 -9.43 1.57 16.18
CA ASP A 405 -10.56 2.36 15.70
C ASP A 405 -11.89 1.84 16.26
N MET A 406 -11.86 0.70 16.95
CA MET A 406 -13.00 0.12 17.65
C MET A 406 -13.51 1.09 18.72
N ILE A 407 -14.82 1.27 18.77
CA ILE A 407 -15.50 2.17 19.69
C ILE A 407 -16.03 1.32 20.85
N ILE A 408 -15.77 1.74 22.08
CA ILE A 408 -16.27 1.05 23.28
C ILE A 408 -17.45 1.85 23.84
N SER A 409 -18.67 1.43 23.45
CA SER A 409 -19.90 2.11 23.86
C SER A 409 -20.66 1.29 24.90
N GLY A 410 -20.73 1.77 26.14
CA GLY A 410 -21.41 1.09 27.23
C GLY A 410 -20.85 -0.28 27.58
N GLY A 411 -19.56 -0.50 27.34
CA GLY A 411 -18.88 -1.79 27.54
C GLY A 411 -19.00 -2.76 26.35
N GLU A 412 -19.70 -2.37 25.30
CA GLU A 412 -19.85 -3.15 24.07
C GLU A 412 -18.94 -2.62 22.96
N ASN A 413 -18.34 -3.54 22.19
CA ASN A 413 -17.48 -3.20 21.06
C ASN A 413 -18.31 -2.86 19.83
N VAL A 414 -18.18 -1.64 19.33
CA VAL A 414 -18.74 -1.19 18.05
C VAL A 414 -17.62 -1.05 17.04
N TYR A 415 -17.78 -1.71 15.91
CA TYR A 415 -16.80 -1.68 14.83
C TYR A 415 -17.26 -0.65 13.78
N PRO A 416 -16.52 0.45 13.60
CA PRO A 416 -16.86 1.48 12.63
C PRO A 416 -17.24 0.95 11.25
N ALA A 417 -16.50 -0.03 10.72
CA ALA A 417 -16.76 -0.59 9.40
C ALA A 417 -18.17 -1.20 9.28
N GLU A 418 -18.69 -1.85 10.32
CA GLU A 418 -20.05 -2.42 10.32
C GLU A 418 -21.13 -1.33 10.19
N VAL A 419 -20.89 -0.18 10.84
CA VAL A 419 -21.81 0.95 10.79
C VAL A 419 -21.66 1.71 9.46
N GLU A 420 -20.44 1.85 8.97
CA GLU A 420 -20.14 2.43 7.66
C GLU A 420 -20.80 1.63 6.54
N ASP A 421 -20.68 0.31 6.55
CA ASP A 421 -21.31 -0.59 5.55
C ASP A 421 -22.84 -0.46 5.55
N CYS A 422 -23.45 -0.34 6.73
CA CYS A 422 -24.88 -0.08 6.82
C CYS A 422 -25.24 1.27 6.17
N LEU A 423 -24.50 2.32 6.45
CA LEU A 423 -24.74 3.65 5.89
C LEU A 423 -24.50 3.72 4.37
N TYR A 424 -23.53 2.98 3.84
CA TYR A 424 -23.29 2.89 2.39
C TYR A 424 -24.47 2.30 1.61
N GLN A 425 -25.34 1.53 2.26
CA GLN A 425 -26.57 0.99 1.63
C GLN A 425 -27.67 2.05 1.48
N HIS A 426 -27.54 3.21 2.11
CA HIS A 426 -28.51 4.30 1.93
C HIS A 426 -28.35 4.92 0.53
N PRO A 427 -29.47 5.16 -0.21
CA PRO A 427 -29.40 5.64 -1.61
C PRO A 427 -28.68 6.98 -1.78
N ASP A 428 -28.71 7.84 -0.78
CA ASP A 428 -28.17 9.19 -0.82
C ASP A 428 -26.74 9.32 -0.28
N VAL A 429 -26.18 8.26 0.28
CA VAL A 429 -24.82 8.26 0.83
C VAL A 429 -23.80 7.95 -0.28
N ALA A 430 -22.81 8.83 -0.42
CA ALA A 430 -21.65 8.61 -1.28
C ALA A 430 -20.49 8.00 -0.49
N GLU A 431 -20.20 8.55 0.69
CA GLU A 431 -19.15 8.06 1.58
C GLU A 431 -19.58 8.20 3.05
N ALA A 432 -19.10 7.27 3.88
CA ALA A 432 -19.28 7.31 5.32
C ALA A 432 -17.99 6.98 6.07
N ALA A 433 -17.75 7.65 7.18
CA ALA A 433 -16.73 7.30 8.16
C ALA A 433 -17.33 7.40 9.55
N VAL A 434 -17.01 6.41 10.40
CA VAL A 434 -17.55 6.32 11.76
C VAL A 434 -16.41 6.37 12.76
N ILE A 435 -16.59 7.15 13.82
CA ILE A 435 -15.62 7.34 14.90
C ILE A 435 -16.29 7.28 16.27
N GLY A 436 -15.53 6.91 17.29
CA GLY A 436 -15.92 7.07 18.69
C GLY A 436 -15.75 8.50 19.15
N MET A 437 -16.72 8.98 19.91
CA MET A 437 -16.70 10.27 20.57
C MET A 437 -16.82 10.08 22.07
N PRO A 438 -16.04 10.77 22.90
CA PRO A 438 -16.18 10.68 24.35
C PRO A 438 -17.61 10.97 24.81
N ASP A 439 -18.13 10.15 25.70
CA ASP A 439 -19.47 10.26 26.29
C ASP A 439 -19.42 9.92 27.77
N GLU A 440 -19.98 10.80 28.63
CA GLU A 440 -19.93 10.62 30.10
C GLU A 440 -20.68 9.39 30.58
N ARG A 441 -21.70 8.94 29.86
CA ARG A 441 -22.55 7.82 30.25
C ARG A 441 -22.08 6.49 29.68
N TRP A 442 -21.60 6.51 28.43
CA TRP A 442 -21.29 5.30 27.66
C TRP A 442 -19.78 5.07 27.47
N GLY A 443 -18.94 5.98 27.99
CA GLY A 443 -17.50 6.01 27.69
C GLY A 443 -17.24 6.59 26.31
N GLU A 444 -17.77 5.95 25.28
CA GLU A 444 -17.80 6.47 23.92
C GLU A 444 -19.19 6.31 23.30
N THR A 445 -19.49 7.19 22.35
CA THR A 445 -20.69 7.13 21.53
C THR A 445 -20.32 7.16 20.05
N VAL A 446 -21.21 6.63 19.21
CA VAL A 446 -20.95 6.47 17.77
C VAL A 446 -21.33 7.75 17.02
N LEU A 447 -20.36 8.35 16.31
CA LEU A 447 -20.56 9.47 15.41
C LEU A 447 -20.30 9.03 13.97
N ALA A 448 -21.29 9.24 13.08
CA ALA A 448 -21.13 9.03 11.65
C ALA A 448 -20.85 10.37 10.94
N ILE A 449 -19.83 10.39 10.08
CA ILE A 449 -19.49 11.52 9.19
C ILE A 449 -19.78 11.06 7.77
N VAL A 450 -20.70 11.75 7.08
CA VAL A 450 -21.26 11.31 5.80
C VAL A 450 -21.03 12.35 4.71
N VAL A 451 -20.60 11.87 3.55
CA VAL A 451 -20.61 12.62 2.29
C VAL A 451 -21.82 12.17 1.47
N LEU A 452 -22.64 13.12 1.04
CA LEU A 452 -23.83 12.84 0.26
C LEU A 452 -23.52 12.76 -1.24
N LYS A 453 -24.36 12.02 -1.98
CA LYS A 453 -24.34 12.07 -3.44
C LYS A 453 -24.78 13.44 -3.95
N PRO A 454 -24.38 13.85 -5.17
CA PRO A 454 -24.82 15.11 -5.76
C PRO A 454 -26.35 15.25 -5.75
N ALA A 455 -26.84 16.42 -5.33
CA ALA A 455 -28.25 16.75 -5.23
C ALA A 455 -29.07 15.96 -4.18
N ALA A 456 -28.43 15.17 -3.32
CA ALA A 456 -29.08 14.51 -2.19
C ALA A 456 -29.11 15.46 -0.98
N GLU A 457 -30.26 15.57 -0.30
CA GLU A 457 -30.45 16.42 0.88
C GLU A 457 -31.23 15.69 2.00
N PRO A 458 -30.84 14.47 2.42
CA PRO A 458 -31.50 13.80 3.54
C PRO A 458 -31.23 14.57 4.85
N ALA A 459 -32.19 14.54 5.76
CA ALA A 459 -31.94 15.02 7.11
C ALA A 459 -31.09 14.03 7.91
N GLU A 460 -30.39 14.49 8.94
CA GLU A 460 -29.66 13.62 9.88
C GLU A 460 -30.53 12.46 10.37
N ARG A 461 -31.79 12.76 10.68
CA ARG A 461 -32.74 11.79 11.19
C ARG A 461 -33.04 10.65 10.21
N ASP A 462 -33.05 10.91 8.91
CA ASP A 462 -33.33 9.89 7.90
C ASP A 462 -32.25 8.82 7.90
N LEU A 463 -30.98 9.20 8.09
CA LEU A 463 -29.87 8.24 8.19
C LEU A 463 -29.88 7.51 9.53
N LEU A 464 -30.21 8.20 10.63
CA LEU A 464 -30.35 7.55 11.94
C LEU A 464 -31.47 6.49 11.90
N ASP A 465 -32.64 6.86 11.38
CA ASP A 465 -33.79 5.96 11.24
C ASP A 465 -33.48 4.79 10.27
N PHE A 466 -32.66 5.03 9.24
CA PHE A 466 -32.20 3.97 8.32
C PHE A 466 -31.39 2.89 9.02
N THR A 467 -30.61 3.24 10.04
CA THR A 467 -29.82 2.25 10.81
C THR A 467 -30.66 1.43 11.77
N GLN A 468 -31.88 1.88 12.10
CA GLN A 468 -32.78 1.16 12.99
C GLN A 468 -33.25 -0.15 12.34
N GLY A 469 -33.25 -1.22 13.14
CA GLY A 469 -33.62 -2.55 12.65
C GLY A 469 -32.54 -3.23 11.76
N ARG A 470 -31.52 -2.48 11.33
CA ARG A 470 -30.36 -3.02 10.59
C ARG A 470 -29.16 -3.23 11.50
N LEU A 471 -28.98 -2.36 12.49
CA LEU A 471 -27.93 -2.44 13.50
C LEU A 471 -28.53 -2.60 14.90
N ALA A 472 -27.83 -3.32 15.76
CA ALA A 472 -28.15 -3.36 17.18
C ALA A 472 -28.10 -1.93 17.77
N ARG A 473 -28.95 -1.66 18.77
CA ARG A 473 -29.15 -0.31 19.28
C ARG A 473 -27.86 0.39 19.74
N TYR A 474 -26.95 -0.35 20.36
CA TYR A 474 -25.66 0.18 20.85
C TYR A 474 -24.68 0.52 19.72
N LYS A 475 -24.88 -0.04 18.51
CA LYS A 475 -24.06 0.22 17.31
C LYS A 475 -24.59 1.40 16.49
N GLN A 476 -25.84 1.82 16.69
CA GLN A 476 -26.44 2.88 15.90
C GLN A 476 -25.74 4.21 16.18
N PRO A 477 -25.47 5.02 15.16
CA PRO A 477 -24.94 6.36 15.37
C PRO A 477 -25.87 7.18 16.27
N HIS A 478 -25.30 7.89 17.22
CA HIS A 478 -26.05 8.88 18.02
C HIS A 478 -26.21 10.20 17.27
N ARG A 479 -25.29 10.47 16.34
CA ARG A 479 -25.29 11.65 15.49
C ARG A 479 -24.76 11.33 14.10
N VAL A 480 -25.25 12.08 13.11
CA VAL A 480 -24.70 12.11 11.76
C VAL A 480 -24.31 13.54 11.44
N VAL A 481 -23.09 13.72 10.94
CA VAL A 481 -22.58 15.03 10.48
C VAL A 481 -22.29 14.93 8.99
N PHE A 482 -22.80 15.87 8.22
CA PHE A 482 -22.51 15.94 6.78
C PHE A 482 -21.26 16.76 6.52
N THR A 483 -20.47 16.32 5.54
CA THR A 483 -19.25 17.00 5.08
C THR A 483 -19.14 16.89 3.56
N GLU A 484 -18.40 17.81 2.95
CA GLU A 484 -18.16 17.78 1.50
C GLU A 484 -17.18 16.68 1.09
N ALA A 485 -16.22 16.35 1.96
CA ALA A 485 -15.23 15.29 1.72
C ALA A 485 -14.69 14.73 3.03
N LEU A 486 -14.29 13.45 3.02
CA LEU A 486 -13.55 12.81 4.10
C LEU A 486 -12.05 13.08 3.97
N PRO A 487 -11.33 13.40 5.07
CA PRO A 487 -9.88 13.56 5.03
C PRO A 487 -9.24 12.20 4.72
N ARG A 488 -8.34 12.18 3.73
CA ARG A 488 -7.67 10.95 3.29
C ARG A 488 -6.17 11.12 3.27
N ASN A 489 -5.47 10.04 3.56
CA ASN A 489 -4.05 9.99 3.30
C ASN A 489 -3.80 9.85 1.78
N PRO A 490 -2.54 10.00 1.33
CA PRO A 490 -2.18 9.84 -0.08
C PRO A 490 -2.49 8.47 -0.69
N ALA A 491 -2.70 7.44 0.13
CA ALA A 491 -3.14 6.12 -0.30
C ALA A 491 -4.67 6.00 -0.45
N GLY A 492 -5.41 7.09 -0.23
CA GLY A 492 -6.87 7.10 -0.29
C GLY A 492 -7.58 6.64 0.99
N LYS A 493 -6.83 6.28 2.05
CA LYS A 493 -7.39 5.82 3.31
C LYS A 493 -7.90 7.01 4.14
N VAL A 494 -9.12 6.89 4.68
CA VAL A 494 -9.72 7.90 5.59
C VAL A 494 -8.88 8.06 6.85
N LEU A 495 -8.60 9.32 7.21
CA LEU A 495 -7.82 9.69 8.40
C LEU A 495 -8.76 9.95 9.58
N LYS A 496 -9.22 8.88 10.22
CA LYS A 496 -10.18 8.94 11.35
C LYS A 496 -9.66 9.80 12.52
N TYR A 497 -8.35 9.90 12.72
CA TYR A 497 -7.79 10.77 13.76
C TYR A 497 -8.09 12.25 13.49
N GLN A 498 -8.01 12.72 12.23
CA GLN A 498 -8.39 14.11 11.89
C GLN A 498 -9.89 14.35 12.06
N LEU A 499 -10.72 13.33 11.82
CA LEU A 499 -12.14 13.42 12.11
C LEU A 499 -12.39 13.54 13.62
N ARG A 500 -11.67 12.76 14.44
CA ARG A 500 -11.75 12.89 15.90
C ARG A 500 -11.33 14.29 16.37
N GLU A 501 -10.20 14.81 15.90
CA GLU A 501 -9.73 16.16 16.23
C GLU A 501 -10.73 17.25 15.82
N ARG A 502 -11.36 17.11 14.65
CA ARG A 502 -12.31 18.11 14.12
C ARG A 502 -13.65 18.10 14.84
N PHE A 503 -14.13 16.94 15.26
CA PHE A 503 -15.48 16.77 15.81
C PHE A 503 -15.51 16.44 17.30
N ALA A 504 -14.36 16.17 17.93
CA ALA A 504 -14.28 16.02 19.38
C ALA A 504 -14.68 17.34 20.06
N PRO A 505 -15.47 17.29 21.14
CA PRO A 505 -15.63 18.46 21.98
C PRO A 505 -14.25 18.88 22.51
N PRO A 506 -13.97 20.19 22.65
CA PRO A 506 -12.72 20.63 23.26
C PRO A 506 -12.59 19.94 24.62
N ALA A 507 -11.40 19.34 24.88
CA ALA A 507 -11.12 18.70 26.16
C ALA A 507 -11.53 19.67 27.29
N ALA A 508 -12.37 19.20 28.21
CA ALA A 508 -12.73 20.00 29.37
C ALA A 508 -11.42 20.38 30.06
N VAL A 509 -11.13 21.68 30.09
CA VAL A 509 -9.98 22.22 30.85
C VAL A 509 -10.21 21.75 32.27
N GLU A 510 -9.33 20.86 32.79
CA GLU A 510 -9.30 20.56 34.21
C GLU A 510 -9.28 21.87 34.96
N GLN A 511 -10.39 22.23 35.59
CA GLN A 511 -10.42 23.34 36.52
C GLN A 511 -9.52 22.92 37.68
N GLU A 512 -8.36 23.53 37.80
CA GLU A 512 -7.51 23.44 38.98
C GLU A 512 -8.40 23.63 40.23
N ALA A 513 -8.42 22.60 41.05
CA ALA A 513 -9.09 22.68 42.35
C ALA A 513 -8.48 23.85 43.12
N PRO A 514 -9.33 24.74 43.73
CA PRO A 514 -8.80 25.86 44.50
C PRO A 514 -7.91 25.34 45.63
N PRO A 515 -6.81 26.05 45.96
CA PRO A 515 -5.90 25.61 46.98
C PRO A 515 -6.66 25.55 48.33
N VAL A 516 -6.56 24.35 48.96
CA VAL A 516 -7.02 24.16 50.34
C VAL A 516 -6.17 25.07 51.24
N THR A 517 -6.71 26.15 51.71
CA THR A 517 -6.09 26.98 52.75
C THR A 517 -6.22 26.27 54.07
N ALA A 518 -5.04 26.11 54.73
CA ALA A 518 -4.85 25.51 56.04
C ALA A 518 -5.44 26.42 57.16
#